data_88430f915af390325c2c6015d2f76eba
#
_entry.id   88430f915af390325c2c6015d2f76eba
#
_cell.length_a   1.000
_cell.length_b   1.000
_cell.length_c   1.000
_cell.angle_alpha   90.00
_cell.angle_beta   90.00
_cell.angle_gamma   90.00
#
_symmetry.space_group_name_H-M   'P 1'
#
loop_
_entity.id
_entity.type
_entity.pdbx_description
1 polymer ?
#
loop_
_entity_poly.entity_id
_entity_poly.type
_entity_poly.pdbx_seq_one_letter_code
_entity_poly.pdbx_strand_id
1 'polypeptide(L)'
;MRVAPILFSVLLVLLSLSAPFFAEAGGGVVKGTVSSQNGIRLEGAKVEIEGVASTETDRTGHFLFQNIPAGFYKIEISKRGFPTINRALLVKSDRVQSLAFILPGTAALSPTSQITAVPFIRQGNALLVRGRIAGRGEVTFLLDTGATYCSVSVHLAEEMRLLQRSDGLWVTVQTASGTLKAPLVFLPSVAIGDFEEKGIEALVHDLPGQGGVDGLLGLSFLNRFRYTIDPEASELILRR
;
A
#
# COMPACT_ATOMS: atom_id res chain seq x y z
N MET A 1 20.61 -55.22 -69.18
CA MET A 1 19.83 -54.96 -67.92
C MET A 1 20.22 -53.57 -67.42
N ARG A 2 19.31 -52.58 -67.55
CA ARG A 2 19.51 -51.22 -67.10
C ARG A 2 18.68 -51.05 -65.84
N VAL A 3 19.33 -50.72 -64.74
CA VAL A 3 18.69 -50.44 -63.45
C VAL A 3 18.48 -48.92 -63.35
N ALA A 4 17.24 -48.48 -63.24
CA ALA A 4 16.89 -47.07 -63.07
C ALA A 4 17.03 -46.65 -61.59
N PRO A 5 17.47 -45.43 -61.30
CA PRO A 5 17.53 -44.93 -59.91
C PRO A 5 16.16 -44.34 -59.46
N ILE A 6 15.73 -44.74 -58.27
CA ILE A 6 14.53 -44.25 -57.58
C ILE A 6 14.90 -42.91 -56.98
N LEU A 7 14.27 -41.83 -57.45
CA LEU A 7 14.32 -40.52 -56.82
C LEU A 7 13.43 -40.51 -55.52
N PHE A 8 14.07 -40.40 -54.41
CA PHE A 8 13.38 -40.11 -53.13
C PHE A 8 13.11 -38.59 -53.04
N SER A 9 11.87 -38.20 -53.23
CA SER A 9 11.44 -36.82 -53.07
C SER A 9 11.21 -36.58 -51.58
N VAL A 10 12.12 -35.82 -50.93
CA VAL A 10 11.96 -35.40 -49.54
C VAL A 10 11.03 -34.17 -49.54
N LEU A 11 9.78 -34.37 -49.12
CA LEU A 11 8.83 -33.28 -48.87
C LEU A 11 9.19 -32.56 -47.57
N LEU A 12 9.83 -31.40 -47.70
CA LEU A 12 10.14 -30.52 -46.56
C LEU A 12 8.85 -29.81 -46.10
N VAL A 13 8.21 -30.34 -45.07
CA VAL A 13 7.08 -29.64 -44.38
C VAL A 13 7.66 -28.54 -43.55
N LEU A 14 7.57 -27.31 -44.05
CA LEU A 14 7.81 -26.08 -43.27
C LEU A 14 6.68 -25.92 -42.24
N LEU A 15 6.92 -26.40 -41.03
CA LEU A 15 6.09 -26.06 -39.86
C LEU A 15 6.36 -24.59 -39.51
N SER A 16 5.51 -23.70 -39.98
CA SER A 16 5.51 -22.31 -39.48
C SER A 16 5.07 -22.31 -38.03
N LEU A 17 6.04 -22.26 -37.11
CA LEU A 17 5.77 -21.94 -35.71
C LEU A 17 5.29 -20.48 -35.67
N SER A 18 3.99 -20.26 -35.72
CA SER A 18 3.41 -19.01 -35.30
C SER A 18 3.60 -18.89 -33.79
N ALA A 19 4.65 -18.20 -33.38
CA ALA A 19 4.79 -17.78 -31.99
C ALA A 19 3.51 -17.00 -31.61
N PRO A 20 2.90 -17.27 -30.46
CA PRO A 20 1.78 -16.48 -30.03
C PRO A 20 2.28 -15.03 -29.87
N PHE A 21 1.67 -14.12 -30.61
CA PHE A 21 1.85 -12.70 -30.44
C PHE A 21 1.24 -12.35 -29.08
N PHE A 22 2.04 -12.39 -28.01
CA PHE A 22 1.66 -11.78 -26.76
C PHE A 22 1.62 -10.29 -27.06
N ALA A 23 0.42 -9.74 -27.21
CA ALA A 23 0.23 -8.33 -27.16
C ALA A 23 0.84 -7.87 -25.82
N GLU A 24 1.95 -7.14 -25.86
CA GLU A 24 2.45 -6.44 -24.68
C GLU A 24 1.31 -5.56 -24.20
N ALA A 25 0.72 -5.96 -23.10
CA ALA A 25 -0.25 -5.10 -22.43
C ALA A 25 0.50 -3.80 -22.11
N GLY A 26 0.09 -2.70 -22.74
CA GLY A 26 0.73 -1.42 -22.59
C GLY A 26 0.89 -1.09 -21.10
N GLY A 27 2.11 -0.72 -20.70
CA GLY A 27 2.38 -0.38 -19.30
C GLY A 27 1.73 0.95 -18.93
N GLY A 28 1.38 1.13 -17.65
CA GLY A 28 0.93 2.40 -17.12
C GLY A 28 2.09 3.40 -16.98
N VAL A 29 1.73 4.68 -16.89
CA VAL A 29 2.66 5.77 -16.60
C VAL A 29 2.38 6.29 -15.19
N VAL A 30 3.41 6.35 -14.35
CA VAL A 30 3.35 6.92 -13.01
C VAL A 30 4.26 8.13 -12.95
N LYS A 31 3.68 9.30 -12.71
CA LYS A 31 4.43 10.55 -12.55
C LYS A 31 3.99 11.27 -11.28
N GLY A 32 4.83 12.15 -10.79
CA GLY A 32 4.45 12.90 -9.60
C GLY A 32 5.48 13.90 -9.16
N THR A 33 5.23 14.44 -7.98
CA THR A 33 6.10 15.43 -7.35
C THR A 33 6.40 15.04 -5.92
N VAL A 34 7.60 15.38 -5.47
CA VAL A 34 8.02 15.25 -4.08
C VAL A 34 8.37 16.64 -3.54
N SER A 35 7.78 17.00 -2.42
CA SER A 35 8.04 18.27 -1.73
C SER A 35 8.20 18.06 -0.22
N SER A 36 8.81 19.01 0.45
CA SER A 36 8.79 19.07 1.92
C SER A 36 7.45 19.63 2.42
N GLN A 37 7.20 19.50 3.72
CA GLN A 37 6.04 20.11 4.40
C GLN A 37 5.93 21.62 4.19
N ASN A 38 7.07 22.30 3.99
CA ASN A 38 7.12 23.75 3.74
C ASN A 38 6.93 24.09 2.24
N GLY A 39 6.51 23.12 1.41
CA GLY A 39 6.27 23.32 -0.01
C GLY A 39 7.53 23.38 -0.88
N ILE A 40 8.72 23.18 -0.31
CA ILE A 40 9.98 23.18 -1.08
C ILE A 40 10.03 21.89 -1.91
N ARG A 41 10.24 22.03 -3.22
CA ARG A 41 10.45 20.89 -4.13
C ARG A 41 11.77 20.21 -3.82
N LEU A 42 11.75 18.88 -3.73
CA LEU A 42 12.91 18.10 -3.33
C LEU A 42 13.55 17.45 -4.56
N GLU A 43 14.71 17.96 -4.97
CA GLU A 43 15.58 17.35 -5.99
C GLU A 43 16.27 16.11 -5.41
N GLY A 44 16.51 15.06 -6.24
CA GLY A 44 17.25 13.85 -5.86
C GLY A 44 16.61 13.06 -4.74
N ALA A 45 15.28 13.12 -4.60
CA ALA A 45 14.55 12.16 -3.78
C ALA A 45 14.42 10.84 -4.56
N LYS A 46 14.90 9.74 -3.99
CA LYS A 46 14.75 8.41 -4.59
C LYS A 46 13.29 8.01 -4.50
N VAL A 47 12.72 7.62 -5.63
CA VAL A 47 11.39 7.05 -5.76
C VAL A 47 11.56 5.64 -6.31
N GLU A 48 11.02 4.65 -5.63
CA GLU A 48 11.16 3.24 -5.99
C GLU A 48 9.80 2.55 -6.00
N ILE A 49 9.47 1.89 -7.11
CA ILE A 49 8.37 0.93 -7.19
C ILE A 49 8.99 -0.43 -6.92
N GLU A 50 8.69 -1.02 -5.77
CA GLU A 50 9.35 -2.22 -5.25
C GLU A 50 9.34 -3.36 -6.27
N GLY A 51 10.55 -3.86 -6.57
CA GLY A 51 10.75 -4.95 -7.52
C GLY A 51 10.56 -4.61 -9.01
N VAL A 52 10.30 -3.33 -9.36
CA VAL A 52 9.97 -2.93 -10.74
C VAL A 52 10.90 -1.86 -11.27
N ALA A 53 10.97 -0.69 -10.61
CA ALA A 53 11.73 0.45 -11.13
C ALA A 53 12.12 1.42 -10.01
N SER A 54 13.20 2.16 -10.24
CA SER A 54 13.66 3.23 -9.36
C SER A 54 14.07 4.44 -10.19
N THR A 55 13.79 5.64 -9.68
CA THR A 55 14.22 6.92 -10.27
C THR A 55 14.50 7.94 -9.18
N GLU A 56 15.04 9.09 -9.55
CA GLU A 56 15.19 10.23 -8.66
C GLU A 56 14.38 11.42 -9.17
N THR A 57 13.96 12.28 -8.26
CA THR A 57 13.29 13.53 -8.63
C THR A 57 14.28 14.53 -9.23
N ASP A 58 13.81 15.27 -10.23
CA ASP A 58 14.54 16.37 -10.85
C ASP A 58 14.60 17.63 -9.93
N ARG A 59 15.23 18.72 -10.44
CA ARG A 59 15.35 20.00 -9.72
C ARG A 59 14.04 20.64 -9.32
N THR A 60 12.95 20.26 -9.99
CA THR A 60 11.61 20.75 -9.72
C THR A 60 10.80 19.77 -8.88
N GLY A 61 11.45 18.72 -8.38
CA GLY A 61 10.85 17.68 -7.54
C GLY A 61 9.97 16.70 -8.29
N HIS A 62 10.03 16.64 -9.63
CA HIS A 62 9.23 15.73 -10.43
C HIS A 62 9.93 14.38 -10.63
N PHE A 63 9.13 13.33 -10.74
CA PHE A 63 9.56 12.00 -11.18
C PHE A 63 8.63 11.43 -12.23
N LEU A 64 9.13 10.47 -13.00
CA LEU A 64 8.38 9.79 -14.07
C LEU A 64 8.83 8.34 -14.19
N PHE A 65 7.85 7.43 -14.19
CA PHE A 65 8.01 6.05 -14.64
C PHE A 65 7.12 5.81 -15.85
N GLN A 66 7.65 5.08 -16.83
CA GLN A 66 6.94 4.66 -18.04
C GLN A 66 6.92 3.14 -18.12
N ASN A 67 5.92 2.61 -18.78
CA ASN A 67 5.78 1.18 -19.07
C ASN A 67 5.79 0.30 -17.80
N ILE A 68 5.18 0.78 -16.70
CA ILE A 68 5.03 -0.03 -15.50
C ILE A 68 3.89 -1.03 -15.73
N PRO A 69 4.12 -2.34 -15.59
CA PRO A 69 3.06 -3.33 -15.74
C PRO A 69 1.86 -3.01 -14.84
N ALA A 70 0.66 -3.33 -15.31
CA ALA A 70 -0.52 -3.18 -14.46
C ALA A 70 -0.42 -4.11 -13.24
N GLY A 71 -0.68 -3.58 -12.05
CA GLY A 71 -0.54 -4.35 -10.81
C GLY A 71 -0.58 -3.49 -9.57
N PHE A 72 -0.52 -4.18 -8.43
CA PHE A 72 -0.35 -3.55 -7.13
C PHE A 72 1.12 -3.57 -6.73
N TYR A 73 1.60 -2.42 -6.33
CA TYR A 73 2.98 -2.22 -5.92
C TYR A 73 3.04 -1.44 -4.62
N LYS A 74 4.18 -1.52 -3.97
CA LYS A 74 4.59 -0.57 -2.95
C LYS A 74 5.48 0.46 -3.63
N ILE A 75 5.16 1.76 -3.48
CA ILE A 75 6.03 2.85 -3.87
C ILE A 75 6.68 3.43 -2.62
N GLU A 76 8.00 3.52 -2.66
CA GLU A 76 8.82 4.06 -1.58
C GLU A 76 9.47 5.37 -2.02
N ILE A 77 9.44 6.37 -1.16
CA ILE A 77 10.10 7.65 -1.37
C ILE A 77 11.06 7.89 -0.23
N SER A 78 12.35 8.05 -0.56
CA SER A 78 13.40 8.32 0.40
C SER A 78 14.27 9.50 -0.02
N LYS A 79 14.70 10.30 0.95
CA LYS A 79 15.62 11.43 0.76
C LYS A 79 16.43 11.61 2.04
N ARG A 80 17.76 11.80 1.87
CA ARG A 80 18.62 12.10 3.02
C ARG A 80 18.10 13.33 3.77
N GLY A 81 17.93 13.18 5.08
CA GLY A 81 17.37 14.22 5.93
C GLY A 81 15.85 14.24 6.02
N PHE A 82 15.16 13.22 5.49
CA PHE A 82 13.71 13.07 5.58
C PHE A 82 13.35 11.63 5.95
N PRO A 83 12.26 11.40 6.67
CA PRO A 83 11.71 10.05 6.85
C PRO A 83 11.32 9.43 5.52
N THR A 84 11.55 8.12 5.37
CA THR A 84 11.07 7.37 4.21
C THR A 84 9.55 7.22 4.26
N ILE A 85 8.89 7.45 3.14
CA ILE A 85 7.44 7.23 2.98
C ILE A 85 7.21 6.00 2.11
N ASN A 86 6.27 5.16 2.54
CA ASN A 86 5.78 4.02 1.78
C ASN A 86 4.29 4.20 1.49
N ARG A 87 3.86 3.88 0.26
CA ARG A 87 2.44 3.85 -0.14
C ARG A 87 2.14 2.67 -1.03
N ALA A 88 0.90 2.18 -0.97
CA ALA A 88 0.37 1.30 -1.99
C ALA A 88 0.14 2.08 -3.30
N LEU A 89 0.45 1.45 -4.42
CA LEU A 89 0.29 1.99 -5.76
C LEU A 89 -0.41 0.96 -6.63
N LEU A 90 -1.59 1.31 -7.15
CA LEU A 90 -2.24 0.54 -8.20
C LEU A 90 -1.89 1.15 -9.55
N VAL A 91 -1.18 0.42 -10.39
CA VAL A 91 -0.92 0.81 -11.78
C VAL A 91 -1.95 0.15 -12.69
N LYS A 92 -2.61 0.94 -13.53
CA LYS A 92 -3.55 0.46 -14.57
C LYS A 92 -2.89 0.60 -15.94
N SER A 93 -3.06 -0.40 -16.82
CA SER A 93 -2.58 -0.33 -18.21
C SER A 93 -3.13 0.90 -18.91
N ASP A 94 -2.30 1.51 -19.75
CA ASP A 94 -2.63 2.66 -20.61
C ASP A 94 -3.20 3.88 -19.85
N ARG A 95 -2.87 3.99 -18.56
CA ARG A 95 -3.27 5.12 -17.73
C ARG A 95 -2.06 5.90 -17.22
N VAL A 96 -2.24 7.21 -17.18
CA VAL A 96 -1.31 8.13 -16.53
C VAL A 96 -1.84 8.43 -15.13
N GLN A 97 -1.04 8.08 -14.11
CA GLN A 97 -1.32 8.44 -12.72
C GLN A 97 -0.41 9.59 -12.29
N SER A 98 -0.99 10.59 -11.66
CA SER A 98 -0.27 11.72 -11.08
C SER A 98 -0.33 11.65 -9.55
N LEU A 99 0.83 11.64 -8.90
CA LEU A 99 0.97 11.50 -7.46
C LEU A 99 1.66 12.73 -6.87
N ALA A 100 1.32 13.08 -5.65
CA ALA A 100 2.03 14.09 -4.89
C ALA A 100 2.44 13.50 -3.53
N PHE A 101 3.72 13.61 -3.23
CA PHE A 101 4.28 13.18 -1.96
C PHE A 101 4.82 14.40 -1.21
N ILE A 102 4.43 14.50 0.05
CA ILE A 102 4.95 15.51 0.97
C ILE A 102 5.79 14.75 1.99
N LEU A 103 7.11 14.91 1.90
CA LEU A 103 8.00 14.38 2.91
C LEU A 103 7.91 15.27 4.15
N PRO A 104 7.55 14.70 5.30
CA PRO A 104 7.62 15.46 6.54
C PRO A 104 9.07 15.91 6.72
N GLY A 105 9.29 17.21 6.92
CA GLY A 105 10.63 17.70 7.18
C GLY A 105 11.21 16.93 8.38
N THR A 106 12.51 16.65 8.32
CA THR A 106 13.25 16.62 9.57
C THR A 106 13.27 18.07 10.06
N ALA A 107 12.12 18.62 10.43
CA ALA A 107 12.17 19.67 11.43
C ALA A 107 13.12 19.06 12.47
N ALA A 108 14.28 19.68 12.63
CA ALA A 108 15.18 19.38 13.71
C ALA A 108 14.31 18.96 14.86
N LEU A 109 14.54 17.77 15.44
CA LEU A 109 13.84 17.29 16.60
C LEU A 109 13.64 18.49 17.52
N SER A 110 12.56 19.24 17.26
CA SER A 110 12.12 20.24 18.21
C SER A 110 11.89 19.44 19.46
N PRO A 111 12.35 19.87 20.62
CA PRO A 111 12.34 19.05 21.83
C PRO A 111 10.94 18.75 22.37
N THR A 112 9.94 18.81 21.54
CA THR A 112 8.59 18.33 21.79
C THR A 112 8.32 17.14 20.88
N SER A 113 9.03 16.04 21.09
CA SER A 113 8.61 14.74 20.60
C SER A 113 7.21 14.51 21.15
N GLN A 114 6.20 14.63 20.29
CA GLN A 114 4.85 14.25 20.70
C GLN A 114 4.87 12.74 20.92
N ILE A 115 4.57 12.34 22.13
CA ILE A 115 4.48 10.95 22.54
C ILE A 115 3.09 10.76 23.10
N THR A 116 2.38 9.76 22.63
CA THR A 116 1.15 9.31 23.25
C THR A 116 1.28 7.84 23.62
N ALA A 117 0.85 7.51 24.83
CA ALA A 117 0.72 6.15 25.32
C ALA A 117 -0.77 5.81 25.35
N VAL A 118 -1.15 4.77 24.64
CA VAL A 118 -2.55 4.37 24.49
C VAL A 118 -2.70 2.98 25.10
N PRO A 119 -3.54 2.84 26.14
CA PRO A 119 -3.74 1.53 26.75
C PRO A 119 -4.41 0.57 25.78
N PHE A 120 -3.98 -0.69 25.82
CA PHE A 120 -4.66 -1.76 25.13
C PHE A 120 -5.23 -2.79 26.12
N ILE A 121 -6.30 -3.45 25.68
CA ILE A 121 -6.91 -4.55 26.43
C ILE A 121 -6.41 -5.86 25.82
N ARG A 122 -5.98 -6.80 26.67
CA ARG A 122 -5.63 -8.16 26.24
C ARG A 122 -6.87 -9.05 26.27
N GLN A 123 -7.14 -9.68 25.14
CA GLN A 123 -8.16 -10.72 25.00
C GLN A 123 -7.51 -11.98 24.42
N GLY A 124 -7.06 -12.88 25.28
CA GLY A 124 -6.20 -13.98 24.87
C GLY A 124 -4.86 -13.45 24.29
N ASN A 125 -4.57 -13.78 23.05
CA ASN A 125 -3.38 -13.28 22.34
C ASN A 125 -3.64 -11.98 21.58
N ALA A 126 -4.88 -11.49 21.56
CA ALA A 126 -5.24 -10.26 20.87
C ALA A 126 -4.98 -9.03 21.75
N LEU A 127 -4.48 -7.98 21.13
CA LEU A 127 -4.30 -6.66 21.74
C LEU A 127 -5.32 -5.71 21.13
N LEU A 128 -6.25 -5.20 21.94
CA LEU A 128 -7.35 -4.34 21.49
C LEU A 128 -7.06 -2.89 21.88
N VAL A 129 -7.04 -2.01 20.88
CA VAL A 129 -6.78 -0.58 21.03
C VAL A 129 -8.04 0.21 20.69
N ARG A 130 -8.42 1.15 21.51
CA ARG A 130 -9.50 2.10 21.21
C ARG A 130 -8.97 3.23 20.33
N GLY A 131 -9.74 3.58 19.33
CA GLY A 131 -9.46 4.67 18.43
C GLY A 131 -10.73 5.37 17.99
N ARG A 132 -10.60 6.30 17.07
CA ARG A 132 -11.72 6.99 16.42
C ARG A 132 -11.52 7.00 14.91
N ILE A 133 -12.61 6.89 14.17
CA ILE A 133 -12.64 7.15 12.73
C ILE A 133 -13.54 8.37 12.51
N ALA A 134 -13.04 9.36 11.71
CA ALA A 134 -13.82 10.55 11.40
C ALA A 134 -15.15 10.18 10.71
N GLY A 135 -16.24 10.76 11.19
CA GLY A 135 -17.60 10.47 10.72
C GLY A 135 -18.26 9.25 11.35
N ARG A 136 -17.53 8.46 12.20
CA ARG A 136 -18.09 7.31 12.93
C ARG A 136 -18.02 7.47 14.44
N GLY A 137 -16.94 8.01 14.98
CA GLY A 137 -16.66 8.08 16.39
C GLY A 137 -15.75 6.96 16.89
N GLU A 138 -15.99 6.46 18.12
CA GLU A 138 -15.16 5.43 18.74
C GLU A 138 -15.29 4.08 18.03
N VAL A 139 -14.15 3.42 17.90
CA VAL A 139 -14.00 2.07 17.33
C VAL A 139 -12.95 1.29 18.12
N THR A 140 -13.09 -0.02 18.11
CA THR A 140 -12.12 -0.95 18.70
C THR A 140 -11.34 -1.64 17.60
N PHE A 141 -10.03 -1.46 17.61
CA PHE A 141 -9.12 -2.11 16.66
C PHE A 141 -8.37 -3.26 17.31
N LEU A 142 -8.20 -4.34 16.58
CA LEU A 142 -7.18 -5.35 16.84
C LEU A 142 -5.83 -4.81 16.35
N LEU A 143 -4.84 -4.71 17.22
CA LEU A 143 -3.48 -4.30 16.86
C LEU A 143 -2.76 -5.45 16.15
N ASP A 144 -2.35 -5.23 14.90
CA ASP A 144 -1.68 -6.24 14.09
C ASP A 144 -0.51 -5.65 13.29
N THR A 145 0.70 -5.85 13.80
CA THR A 145 1.94 -5.40 13.15
C THR A 145 2.34 -6.24 11.92
N GLY A 146 1.67 -7.36 11.69
CA GLY A 146 1.85 -8.22 10.52
C GLY A 146 0.95 -7.83 9.34
N ALA A 147 -0.08 -7.03 9.56
CA ALA A 147 -1.00 -6.60 8.52
C ALA A 147 -0.49 -5.36 7.79
N THR A 148 -0.35 -5.43 6.46
CA THR A 148 0.07 -4.30 5.62
C THR A 148 -0.93 -3.15 5.68
N TYR A 149 -2.21 -3.45 5.66
CA TYR A 149 -3.30 -2.49 5.67
C TYR A 149 -4.04 -2.53 7.01
N CYS A 150 -4.64 -1.40 7.40
CA CYS A 150 -5.72 -1.46 8.35
C CYS A 150 -6.89 -2.27 7.75
N SER A 151 -7.87 -2.65 8.55
CA SER A 151 -9.13 -3.14 8.04
C SER A 151 -10.30 -2.58 8.83
N VAL A 152 -11.47 -2.64 8.22
CA VAL A 152 -12.75 -2.34 8.88
C VAL A 152 -13.74 -3.45 8.53
N SER A 153 -14.66 -3.74 9.44
CA SER A 153 -15.73 -4.71 9.21
C SER A 153 -16.63 -4.28 8.04
N VAL A 154 -17.27 -5.24 7.39
CA VAL A 154 -18.24 -4.96 6.33
C VAL A 154 -19.35 -4.04 6.84
N HIS A 155 -19.86 -4.32 8.05
CA HIS A 155 -20.89 -3.50 8.70
C HIS A 155 -20.45 -2.03 8.85
N LEU A 156 -19.25 -1.79 9.38
CA LEU A 156 -18.71 -0.44 9.55
C LEU A 156 -18.50 0.26 8.21
N ALA A 157 -18.02 -0.47 7.19
CA ALA A 157 -17.82 0.09 5.85
C ALA A 157 -19.13 0.50 5.19
N GLU A 158 -20.21 -0.26 5.39
CA GLU A 158 -21.55 0.06 4.90
C GLU A 158 -22.12 1.28 5.62
N GLU A 159 -22.07 1.32 6.95
CA GLU A 159 -22.52 2.44 7.78
C GLU A 159 -21.85 3.76 7.33
N MET A 160 -20.55 3.73 7.09
CA MET A 160 -19.76 4.88 6.65
C MET A 160 -19.85 5.14 5.14
N ARG A 161 -20.52 4.29 4.38
CA ARG A 161 -20.62 4.34 2.90
C ARG A 161 -19.25 4.37 2.22
N LEU A 162 -18.27 3.64 2.77
CA LEU A 162 -16.90 3.64 2.25
C LEU A 162 -16.80 2.99 0.88
N LEU A 163 -17.57 1.91 0.65
CA LEU A 163 -17.57 1.19 -0.64
C LEU A 163 -18.09 2.04 -1.80
N GLN A 164 -19.00 2.98 -1.53
CA GLN A 164 -19.55 3.89 -2.55
C GLN A 164 -18.54 4.99 -2.93
N ARG A 165 -17.57 5.24 -2.08
CA ARG A 165 -16.51 6.23 -2.27
C ARG A 165 -15.20 5.61 -2.73
N SER A 166 -15.16 4.28 -2.81
CA SER A 166 -14.01 3.56 -3.34
C SER A 166 -14.07 3.56 -4.87
N ASP A 167 -12.91 3.65 -5.52
CA ASP A 167 -12.80 3.54 -6.98
C ASP A 167 -12.99 2.09 -7.48
N GLY A 168 -13.66 1.26 -6.70
CA GLY A 168 -13.83 -0.17 -6.98
C GLY A 168 -12.52 -0.96 -6.92
N LEU A 169 -11.56 -0.52 -6.13
CA LEU A 169 -10.26 -1.17 -5.96
C LEU A 169 -10.38 -2.44 -5.12
N TRP A 170 -9.84 -3.53 -5.63
CA TRP A 170 -9.73 -4.80 -4.91
C TRP A 170 -8.27 -5.18 -4.75
N VAL A 171 -7.90 -5.61 -3.56
CA VAL A 171 -6.55 -6.08 -3.24
C VAL A 171 -6.61 -7.55 -2.85
N THR A 172 -5.63 -8.31 -3.31
CA THR A 172 -5.40 -9.67 -2.83
C THR A 172 -4.24 -9.66 -1.86
N VAL A 173 -4.49 -10.11 -0.64
CA VAL A 173 -3.47 -10.20 0.42
C VAL A 173 -3.32 -11.63 0.90
N GLN A 174 -2.13 -11.98 1.32
CA GLN A 174 -1.87 -13.25 1.99
C GLN A 174 -2.11 -13.08 3.49
N THR A 175 -2.91 -13.97 4.05
CA THR A 175 -3.21 -14.02 5.49
C THR A 175 -2.76 -15.35 6.08
N ALA A 176 -2.76 -15.47 7.39
CA ALA A 176 -2.47 -16.73 8.08
C ALA A 176 -3.45 -17.86 7.69
N SER A 177 -4.68 -17.52 7.30
CA SER A 177 -5.73 -18.46 6.89
C SER A 177 -5.81 -18.70 5.38
N GLY A 178 -4.92 -18.07 4.59
CA GLY A 178 -4.89 -18.20 3.14
C GLY A 178 -4.96 -16.85 2.42
N THR A 179 -5.36 -16.88 1.16
CA THR A 179 -5.47 -15.68 0.32
C THR A 179 -6.82 -15.01 0.52
N LEU A 180 -6.81 -13.71 0.83
CA LEU A 180 -7.99 -12.88 0.95
C LEU A 180 -8.03 -11.86 -0.19
N LYS A 181 -9.15 -11.77 -0.91
CA LYS A 181 -9.43 -10.68 -1.84
C LYS A 181 -10.49 -9.78 -1.24
N ALA A 182 -10.15 -8.51 -1.00
CA ALA A 182 -11.03 -7.56 -0.34
C ALA A 182 -11.01 -6.18 -1.01
N PRO A 183 -12.10 -5.38 -0.92
CA PRO A 183 -12.11 -4.00 -1.37
C PRO A 183 -11.10 -3.17 -0.56
N LEU A 184 -10.35 -2.31 -1.25
CA LEU A 184 -9.50 -1.29 -0.63
C LEU A 184 -10.27 0.03 -0.57
N VAL A 185 -10.34 0.60 0.61
CA VAL A 185 -10.98 1.89 0.88
C VAL A 185 -10.01 2.84 1.58
N PHE A 186 -10.34 4.13 1.60
CA PHE A 186 -9.60 5.14 2.35
C PHE A 186 -10.46 5.65 3.49
N LEU A 187 -10.02 5.41 4.72
CA LEU A 187 -10.66 6.00 5.89
C LEU A 187 -10.36 7.51 5.92
N PRO A 188 -11.35 8.37 6.16
CA PRO A 188 -11.15 9.83 6.17
C PRO A 188 -10.05 10.25 7.13
N SER A 189 -10.11 9.76 8.37
CA SER A 189 -9.00 9.78 9.33
C SER A 189 -9.16 8.68 10.36
N VAL A 190 -8.02 8.28 10.95
CA VAL A 190 -7.95 7.39 12.11
C VAL A 190 -7.18 8.12 13.22
N ALA A 191 -7.76 8.17 14.40
CA ALA A 191 -7.11 8.74 15.58
C ALA A 191 -6.87 7.66 16.64
N ILE A 192 -5.63 7.60 17.14
CA ILE A 192 -5.18 6.70 18.22
C ILE A 192 -4.48 7.58 19.26
N GLY A 193 -5.05 7.66 20.45
CA GLY A 193 -4.62 8.64 21.46
C GLY A 193 -4.73 10.08 20.92
N ASP A 194 -3.63 10.82 21.01
CA ASP A 194 -3.53 12.20 20.55
C ASP A 194 -3.15 12.34 19.07
N PHE A 195 -2.85 11.24 18.40
CA PHE A 195 -2.46 11.26 16.99
C PHE A 195 -3.63 10.93 16.07
N GLU A 196 -3.82 11.78 15.08
CA GLU A 196 -4.80 11.59 14.01
C GLU A 196 -4.08 11.63 12.64
N GLU A 197 -4.37 10.63 11.81
CA GLU A 197 -3.85 10.51 10.45
C GLU A 197 -4.99 10.39 9.44
N LYS A 198 -4.88 11.12 8.32
CA LYS A 198 -5.88 11.16 7.27
C LYS A 198 -5.55 10.20 6.13
N GLY A 199 -6.60 9.75 5.42
CA GLY A 199 -6.44 8.94 4.22
C GLY A 199 -5.75 7.61 4.50
N ILE A 200 -6.20 6.90 5.53
CA ILE A 200 -5.64 5.59 5.89
C ILE A 200 -6.22 4.51 4.99
N GLU A 201 -5.34 3.79 4.31
CA GLU A 201 -5.70 2.65 3.49
C GLU A 201 -6.20 1.50 4.37
N ALA A 202 -7.39 0.99 4.06
CA ALA A 202 -7.99 -0.10 4.80
C ALA A 202 -8.69 -1.10 3.88
N LEU A 203 -8.65 -2.38 4.24
CA LEU A 203 -9.41 -3.42 3.58
C LEU A 203 -10.78 -3.56 4.25
N VAL A 204 -11.80 -3.87 3.45
CA VAL A 204 -13.14 -4.16 3.98
C VAL A 204 -13.31 -5.66 4.05
N HIS A 205 -13.28 -6.20 5.26
CA HIS A 205 -13.59 -7.61 5.52
C HIS A 205 -13.86 -7.84 7.01
N ASP A 206 -14.64 -8.86 7.32
CA ASP A 206 -14.91 -9.24 8.70
C ASP A 206 -13.75 -10.07 9.28
N LEU A 207 -13.50 -9.86 10.57
CA LEU A 207 -12.50 -10.61 11.33
C LEU A 207 -13.19 -11.80 12.01
N PRO A 208 -12.96 -13.04 11.56
CA PRO A 208 -13.59 -14.22 12.13
C PRO A 208 -13.30 -14.36 13.63
N GLY A 209 -14.33 -14.62 14.44
CA GLY A 209 -14.22 -14.90 15.86
C GLY A 209 -13.85 -13.71 16.76
N GLN A 210 -13.83 -12.51 16.23
CA GLN A 210 -13.48 -11.28 16.96
C GLN A 210 -14.74 -10.43 17.24
N GLY A 211 -15.70 -10.97 18.03
CA GLY A 211 -16.86 -10.19 18.45
C GLY A 211 -16.46 -8.90 19.19
N GLY A 212 -17.05 -7.76 18.79
CA GLY A 212 -16.75 -6.45 19.38
C GLY A 212 -15.51 -5.75 18.87
N VAL A 213 -14.89 -6.25 17.79
CA VAL A 213 -13.78 -5.60 17.07
C VAL A 213 -14.32 -5.00 15.77
N ASP A 214 -14.11 -3.71 15.59
CA ASP A 214 -14.59 -2.96 14.42
C ASP A 214 -13.63 -3.06 13.23
N GLY A 215 -12.36 -3.38 13.48
CA GLY A 215 -11.33 -3.46 12.45
C GLY A 215 -9.97 -3.84 13.00
N LEU A 216 -8.96 -3.68 12.16
CA LEU A 216 -7.57 -4.03 12.41
C LEU A 216 -6.70 -2.80 12.25
N LEU A 217 -5.82 -2.52 13.22
CA LEU A 217 -4.84 -1.44 13.17
C LEU A 217 -3.54 -2.00 12.60
N GLY A 218 -3.34 -1.82 11.30
CA GLY A 218 -2.20 -2.33 10.56
C GLY A 218 -1.13 -1.28 10.24
N LEU A 219 -0.16 -1.70 9.42
CA LEU A 219 1.01 -0.89 9.08
C LEU A 219 0.68 0.34 8.24
N SER A 220 -0.45 0.39 7.53
CA SER A 220 -0.88 1.61 6.83
C SER A 220 -1.08 2.81 7.75
N PHE A 221 -1.38 2.55 9.03
CA PHE A 221 -1.40 3.56 10.09
C PHE A 221 -0.08 3.57 10.89
N LEU A 222 0.35 2.41 11.41
CA LEU A 222 1.47 2.31 12.36
C LEU A 222 2.79 2.85 11.79
N ASN A 223 3.06 2.62 10.50
CA ASN A 223 4.29 3.11 9.85
C ASN A 223 4.37 4.65 9.72
N ARG A 224 3.32 5.36 10.12
CA ARG A 224 3.36 6.83 10.21
C ARG A 224 4.07 7.33 11.47
N PHE A 225 4.40 6.41 12.38
CA PHE A 225 4.98 6.68 13.70
C PHE A 225 6.16 5.75 13.97
N ARG A 226 7.01 6.18 14.91
CA ARG A 226 7.81 5.23 15.66
C ARG A 226 6.92 4.67 16.76
N TYR A 227 6.66 3.37 16.75
CA TYR A 227 5.79 2.75 17.75
C TYR A 227 6.54 1.70 18.58
N THR A 228 6.08 1.52 19.80
CA THR A 228 6.51 0.48 20.70
C THR A 228 5.27 -0.14 21.35
N ILE A 229 5.20 -1.44 21.38
CA ILE A 229 4.20 -2.16 22.18
C ILE A 229 4.89 -2.53 23.49
N ASP A 230 4.39 -1.97 24.58
CA ASP A 230 4.86 -2.28 25.93
C ASP A 230 3.90 -3.29 26.58
N PRO A 231 4.31 -4.58 26.67
CA PRO A 231 3.44 -5.61 27.24
C PRO A 231 3.31 -5.50 28.75
N GLU A 232 4.27 -4.92 29.45
CA GLU A 232 4.27 -4.79 30.90
C GLU A 232 3.33 -3.65 31.33
N ALA A 233 3.44 -2.49 30.67
CA ALA A 233 2.54 -1.37 30.87
C ALA A 233 1.17 -1.58 30.23
N SER A 234 1.02 -2.53 29.32
CA SER A 234 -0.17 -2.72 28.47
C SER A 234 -0.48 -1.47 27.63
N GLU A 235 0.53 -0.89 27.00
CA GLU A 235 0.42 0.35 26.25
C GLU A 235 1.03 0.23 24.84
N LEU A 236 0.35 0.84 23.86
CA LEU A 236 0.89 1.20 22.57
C LEU A 236 1.45 2.64 22.65
N ILE A 237 2.76 2.77 22.55
CA ILE A 237 3.45 4.05 22.59
C ILE A 237 3.70 4.49 21.15
N LEU A 238 3.15 5.63 20.75
CA LEU A 238 3.36 6.26 19.46
C LEU A 238 4.21 7.52 19.64
N ARG A 239 5.17 7.72 18.73
CA ARG A 239 6.07 8.88 18.73
C ARG A 239 6.17 9.46 17.32
N ARG A 240 6.06 10.76 17.25
CA ARG A 240 6.29 11.53 16.00
C ARG A 240 7.57 12.33 16.09
#